data_cbb021bdb5dadb207b4bfa199349ccad
#
_entry.id   cbb021bdb5dadb207b4bfa199349ccad
#
_cell.length_a   1.000
_cell.length_b   1.000
_cell.length_c   1.000
_cell.angle_alpha   90.00
_cell.angle_beta   90.00
_cell.angle_gamma   90.00
#
_symmetry.space_group_name_H-M   'P 1'
#
loop_
_entity.id
_entity.type
_entity.pdbx_description
1 polymer ?
#
loop_
_entity_poly.entity_id
_entity_poly.type
_entity_poly.pdbx_seq_one_letter_code
_entity_poly.pdbx_strand_id
1 'polypeptide(L)'
;WLQTLYPIWARFGPDEMRVSTLLGLSELALSGCTTSSDHLYLYPNGSRLDDTIWAAGEVGMRFHPTRGSMSIGESDGGLPPDHLVEDEAAILDDCIRVIDAFHDPAPGSMVRVGVAPCSPFSVSRELMRDAALLARDKGVRLHTHLAENDEDIAYSLEKFGCRPGQYAEDLGWTGDDV
;
A
#
# COMPACT_ATOMS: atom_id res chain seq x y z
N TRP A 1 14.41 0.34 -12.29
CA TRP A 1 13.33 1.27 -12.05
C TRP A 1 13.33 1.72 -10.59
N LEU A 2 13.10 0.87 -9.59
CA LEU A 2 13.06 1.20 -8.16
C LEU A 2 14.38 1.81 -7.67
N GLN A 3 15.54 1.25 -8.05
CA GLN A 3 16.86 1.80 -7.70
C GLN A 3 17.05 3.26 -8.14
N THR A 4 16.41 3.66 -9.23
CA THR A 4 16.44 5.06 -9.71
C THR A 4 15.48 5.94 -8.93
N LEU A 5 14.30 5.39 -8.56
CA LEU A 5 13.22 6.18 -7.97
C LEU A 5 13.31 6.30 -6.43
N TYR A 6 13.76 5.29 -5.72
CA TYR A 6 13.89 5.37 -4.26
C TYR A 6 14.67 6.59 -3.77
N PRO A 7 15.84 6.96 -4.35
CA PRO A 7 16.54 8.17 -3.93
C PRO A 7 15.80 9.48 -4.22
N ILE A 8 14.88 9.47 -5.18
CA ILE A 8 14.02 10.62 -5.50
C ILE A 8 12.88 10.69 -4.49
N TRP A 9 12.17 9.59 -4.32
CA TRP A 9 11.03 9.48 -3.40
C TRP A 9 11.42 9.69 -1.95
N ALA A 10 12.61 9.25 -1.54
CA ALA A 10 13.15 9.49 -0.19
C ALA A 10 13.22 10.97 0.22
N ARG A 11 13.16 11.89 -0.75
CA ARG A 11 13.17 13.34 -0.50
C ARG A 11 11.78 13.96 -0.44
N PHE A 12 10.73 13.18 -0.72
CA PHE A 12 9.37 13.66 -0.65
C PHE A 12 8.97 13.92 0.81
N GLY A 13 8.19 14.97 0.99
CA GLY A 13 7.48 15.26 2.22
C GLY A 13 5.99 15.39 1.95
N PRO A 14 5.21 15.89 2.92
CA PRO A 14 3.76 16.07 2.76
C PRO A 14 3.37 16.91 1.54
N ASP A 15 4.12 17.96 1.24
CA ASP A 15 3.80 18.87 0.12
C ASP A 15 4.02 18.19 -1.24
N GLU A 16 5.11 17.44 -1.41
CA GLU A 16 5.37 16.67 -2.63
C GLU A 16 4.33 15.55 -2.82
N MET A 17 3.92 14.88 -1.73
CA MET A 17 2.85 13.88 -1.79
C MET A 17 1.53 14.50 -2.26
N ARG A 18 1.17 15.65 -1.71
CA ARG A 18 -0.05 16.38 -2.12
C ARG A 18 -0.01 16.83 -3.55
N VAL A 19 1.09 17.48 -3.97
CA VAL A 19 1.23 18.02 -5.33
C VAL A 19 1.23 16.90 -6.38
N SER A 20 1.98 15.82 -6.16
CA SER A 20 2.01 14.69 -7.09
C SER A 20 0.66 14.00 -7.20
N THR A 21 -0.06 13.84 -6.09
CA THR A 21 -1.42 13.27 -6.07
C THR A 21 -2.42 14.19 -6.78
N LEU A 22 -2.38 15.50 -6.50
CA LEU A 22 -3.21 16.49 -7.19
C LEU A 22 -3.02 16.44 -8.70
N LEU A 23 -1.76 16.38 -9.15
CA LEU A 23 -1.44 16.30 -10.58
C LEU A 23 -1.98 15.00 -11.18
N GLY A 24 -1.65 13.85 -10.60
CA GLY A 24 -2.05 12.55 -11.14
C GLY A 24 -3.57 12.37 -11.17
N LEU A 25 -4.28 12.73 -10.10
CA LEU A 25 -5.75 12.63 -10.04
C LEU A 25 -6.43 13.65 -10.97
N SER A 26 -5.85 14.85 -11.16
CA SER A 26 -6.38 15.82 -12.12
C SER A 26 -6.26 15.34 -13.55
N GLU A 27 -5.14 14.72 -13.94
CA GLU A 27 -4.99 14.10 -15.27
C GLU A 27 -5.97 12.94 -15.48
N LEU A 28 -6.18 12.10 -14.46
CA LEU A 28 -7.17 11.03 -14.49
C LEU A 28 -8.59 11.60 -14.66
N ALA A 29 -8.94 12.64 -13.91
CA ALA A 29 -10.24 13.29 -14.01
C ALA A 29 -10.47 13.89 -15.41
N LEU A 30 -9.47 14.55 -15.97
CA LEU A 30 -9.54 15.10 -17.34
C LEU A 30 -9.66 14.01 -18.41
N SER A 31 -9.16 12.81 -18.16
CA SER A 31 -9.33 11.65 -19.06
C SER A 31 -10.71 10.98 -18.93
N GLY A 32 -11.55 11.43 -17.99
CA GLY A 32 -12.90 10.89 -17.73
C GLY A 32 -12.96 9.86 -16.58
N CYS A 33 -11.86 9.69 -15.85
CA CYS A 33 -11.84 8.81 -14.68
C CYS A 33 -12.60 9.47 -13.52
N THR A 34 -13.50 8.72 -12.88
CA THR A 34 -14.31 9.21 -11.74
C THR A 34 -13.97 8.51 -10.42
N THR A 35 -13.18 7.46 -10.48
CA THR A 35 -12.74 6.70 -9.30
C THR A 35 -11.32 6.21 -9.54
N SER A 36 -10.45 6.39 -8.57
CA SER A 36 -9.07 5.89 -8.61
C SER A 36 -8.73 5.14 -7.34
N SER A 37 -7.80 4.20 -7.42
CA SER A 37 -7.10 3.65 -6.26
C SER A 37 -5.63 4.03 -6.32
N ASP A 38 -4.96 3.98 -5.17
CA ASP A 38 -3.53 4.23 -5.04
C ASP A 38 -2.90 3.22 -4.09
N HIS A 39 -1.68 2.81 -4.40
CA HIS A 39 -0.87 1.96 -3.53
C HIS A 39 0.36 2.72 -3.05
N LEU A 40 0.16 3.59 -2.07
CA LEU A 40 1.25 4.33 -1.43
C LEU A 40 1.89 3.47 -0.35
N TYR A 41 3.18 3.17 -0.47
CA TYR A 41 3.93 2.29 0.44
C TYR A 41 5.24 2.92 0.96
N LEU A 42 5.44 4.22 0.75
CA LEU A 42 6.58 5.00 1.23
C LEU A 42 6.09 6.24 1.96
N TYR A 43 6.59 6.47 3.16
CA TYR A 43 6.20 7.61 4.01
C TYR A 43 7.43 8.39 4.52
N PRO A 44 8.28 8.90 3.62
CA PRO A 44 9.47 9.65 4.03
C PRO A 44 9.10 11.03 4.59
N ASN A 45 9.98 11.55 5.44
CA ASN A 45 9.95 12.93 5.95
C ASN A 45 8.61 13.39 6.56
N GLY A 46 7.90 12.47 7.21
CA GLY A 46 6.64 12.77 7.89
C GLY A 46 5.42 12.83 6.96
N SER A 47 5.56 12.43 5.69
CA SER A 47 4.41 12.24 4.81
C SER A 47 3.49 11.12 5.32
N ARG A 48 2.22 11.18 5.00
CA ARG A 48 1.19 10.23 5.45
C ARG A 48 0.19 9.97 4.32
N LEU A 49 -0.58 8.89 4.45
CA LEU A 49 -1.70 8.63 3.53
C LEU A 49 -2.75 9.75 3.55
N ASP A 50 -2.84 10.47 4.67
CA ASP A 50 -3.67 11.66 4.85
C ASP A 50 -3.42 12.71 3.76
N ASP A 51 -2.18 12.88 3.31
CA ASP A 51 -1.77 13.86 2.30
C ASP A 51 -2.39 13.55 0.93
N THR A 52 -2.45 12.28 0.55
CA THR A 52 -3.08 11.84 -0.71
C THR A 52 -4.61 11.89 -0.62
N ILE A 53 -5.18 11.53 0.53
CA ILE A 53 -6.63 11.63 0.79
C ILE A 53 -7.10 13.08 0.71
N TRP A 54 -6.34 14.01 1.30
CA TRP A 54 -6.63 15.44 1.22
C TRP A 54 -6.61 15.92 -0.24
N ALA A 55 -5.58 15.55 -1.00
CA ALA A 55 -5.45 15.91 -2.41
C ALA A 55 -6.61 15.37 -3.26
N ALA A 56 -7.05 14.14 -3.02
CA ALA A 56 -8.20 13.55 -3.70
C ALA A 56 -9.49 14.33 -3.41
N GLY A 57 -9.65 14.80 -2.17
CA GLY A 57 -10.76 15.67 -1.75
C GLY A 57 -10.78 17.01 -2.49
N GLU A 58 -9.62 17.64 -2.71
CA GLU A 58 -9.51 18.89 -3.49
C GLU A 58 -9.88 18.69 -4.98
N VAL A 59 -9.49 17.57 -5.58
CA VAL A 59 -9.90 17.22 -6.95
C VAL A 59 -11.40 16.85 -7.02
N GLY A 60 -11.97 16.36 -5.93
CA GLY A 60 -13.33 15.86 -5.87
C GLY A 60 -13.48 14.47 -6.52
N MET A 61 -12.41 13.69 -6.58
CA MET A 61 -12.41 12.33 -7.12
C MET A 61 -12.73 11.30 -6.03
N ARG A 62 -13.54 10.30 -6.38
CA ARG A 62 -13.72 9.13 -5.52
C ARG A 62 -12.41 8.36 -5.45
N PHE A 63 -11.94 8.07 -4.23
CA PHE A 63 -10.60 7.58 -4.00
C PHE A 63 -10.59 6.36 -3.08
N HIS A 64 -9.85 5.33 -3.49
CA HIS A 64 -9.57 4.15 -2.68
C HIS A 64 -8.06 4.13 -2.35
N PRO A 65 -7.62 4.97 -1.39
CA PRO A 65 -6.23 4.94 -0.94
C PRO A 65 -5.97 3.65 -0.19
N THR A 66 -4.86 3.00 -0.46
CA THR A 66 -4.43 1.85 0.34
C THR A 66 -3.22 2.23 1.19
N ARG A 67 -3.28 1.90 2.49
CA ARG A 67 -2.15 2.06 3.40
C ARG A 67 -1.13 0.96 3.07
N GLY A 68 -0.27 1.27 2.12
CA GLY A 68 0.82 0.41 1.73
C GLY A 68 1.94 0.40 2.77
N SER A 69 2.81 -0.61 2.72
CA SER A 69 3.90 -0.72 3.68
C SER A 69 5.05 -1.57 3.16
N MET A 70 6.25 -1.29 3.65
CA MET A 70 7.44 -2.12 3.51
C MET A 70 8.16 -2.18 4.85
N SER A 71 8.57 -3.38 5.28
CA SER A 71 9.26 -3.62 6.55
C SER A 71 10.62 -4.29 6.38
N ILE A 72 10.93 -4.83 5.20
CA ILE A 72 12.20 -5.52 4.91
C ILE A 72 13.06 -4.64 4.01
N GLY A 73 14.15 -4.08 4.59
CA GLY A 73 15.12 -3.25 3.89
C GLY A 73 16.25 -4.04 3.24
N GLU A 74 17.16 -3.32 2.58
CA GLU A 74 18.33 -3.90 1.89
C GLU A 74 19.20 -4.74 2.83
N SER A 75 19.37 -4.33 4.09
CA SER A 75 20.17 -5.07 5.09
C SER A 75 19.57 -6.43 5.44
N ASP A 76 18.26 -6.59 5.29
CA ASP A 76 17.51 -7.82 5.54
C ASP A 76 17.14 -8.58 4.25
N GLY A 77 17.73 -8.17 3.12
CA GLY A 77 17.56 -8.82 1.82
C GLY A 77 16.32 -8.35 1.04
N GLY A 78 15.70 -7.24 1.46
CA GLY A 78 14.67 -6.56 0.70
C GLY A 78 15.22 -5.66 -0.40
N LEU A 79 14.35 -4.99 -1.14
CA LEU A 79 14.71 -4.05 -2.19
C LEU A 79 14.79 -2.59 -1.74
N PRO A 80 13.91 -2.12 -0.81
CA PRO A 80 13.94 -0.72 -0.41
C PRO A 80 15.13 -0.40 0.49
N PRO A 81 15.69 0.82 0.41
CA PRO A 81 16.69 1.30 1.37
C PRO A 81 16.15 1.22 2.81
N ASP A 82 16.99 0.85 3.76
CA ASP A 82 16.61 0.64 5.17
C ASP A 82 15.91 1.84 5.81
N HIS A 83 16.25 3.06 5.42
CA HIS A 83 15.64 4.28 5.94
C HIS A 83 14.23 4.57 5.37
N LEU A 84 13.73 3.75 4.44
CA LEU A 84 12.40 3.87 3.84
C LEU A 84 11.44 2.77 4.30
N VAL A 85 11.92 1.82 5.10
CA VAL A 85 11.04 0.80 5.70
C VAL A 85 10.56 1.24 7.08
N GLU A 86 9.47 0.63 7.53
CA GLU A 86 8.79 0.98 8.78
C GLU A 86 8.77 -0.22 9.74
N ASP A 87 8.62 0.06 11.03
CA ASP A 87 8.33 -0.95 12.05
C ASP A 87 6.93 -1.53 11.85
N GLU A 88 6.79 -2.86 11.94
CA GLU A 88 5.54 -3.55 11.63
C GLU A 88 4.40 -3.22 12.60
N ALA A 89 4.69 -3.01 13.87
CA ALA A 89 3.67 -2.59 14.83
C ALA A 89 3.18 -1.17 14.51
N ALA A 90 4.10 -0.27 14.16
CA ALA A 90 3.75 1.08 13.73
C ALA A 90 2.93 1.10 12.43
N ILE A 91 3.22 0.19 11.50
CA ILE A 91 2.44 0.00 10.26
C ILE A 91 0.99 -0.36 10.60
N LEU A 92 0.78 -1.38 11.45
CA LEU A 92 -0.56 -1.83 11.83
C LEU A 92 -1.33 -0.76 12.60
N ASP A 93 -0.68 -0.06 13.52
CA ASP A 93 -1.28 1.05 14.26
C ASP A 93 -1.72 2.19 13.32
N ASP A 94 -0.90 2.54 12.33
CA ASP A 94 -1.27 3.57 11.35
C ASP A 94 -2.35 3.10 10.37
N CYS A 95 -2.41 1.82 10.02
CA CYS A 95 -3.54 1.24 9.29
C CYS A 95 -4.85 1.43 10.06
N ILE A 96 -4.87 1.10 11.35
CA ILE A 96 -6.05 1.30 12.22
C ILE A 96 -6.43 2.79 12.25
N ARG A 97 -5.46 3.65 12.50
CA ARG A 97 -5.67 5.10 12.59
C ARG A 97 -6.30 5.67 11.32
N VAL A 98 -5.76 5.35 10.16
CA VAL A 98 -6.23 5.92 8.89
C VAL A 98 -7.60 5.37 8.49
N ILE A 99 -7.87 4.10 8.78
CA ILE A 99 -9.19 3.50 8.58
C ILE A 99 -10.23 4.20 9.47
N ASP A 100 -9.95 4.31 10.76
CA ASP A 100 -10.89 4.93 11.71
C ASP A 100 -11.13 6.42 11.43
N ALA A 101 -10.15 7.11 10.82
CA ALA A 101 -10.26 8.53 10.49
C ALA A 101 -10.99 8.82 9.16
N PHE A 102 -10.84 7.95 8.14
CA PHE A 102 -11.22 8.31 6.77
C PHE A 102 -12.09 7.28 6.04
N HIS A 103 -12.15 6.03 6.51
CA HIS A 103 -12.93 5.01 5.80
C HIS A 103 -14.44 5.23 5.96
N ASP A 104 -15.13 5.36 4.85
CA ASP A 104 -16.59 5.37 4.81
C ASP A 104 -17.11 4.14 4.05
N PRO A 105 -17.73 3.15 4.73
CA PRO A 105 -18.22 1.92 4.10
C PRO A 105 -19.48 2.12 3.26
N ALA A 106 -20.12 3.30 3.30
CA ALA A 106 -21.38 3.53 2.59
C ALA A 106 -21.24 3.34 1.07
N PRO A 107 -22.24 2.80 0.39
CA PRO A 107 -22.24 2.72 -1.07
C PRO A 107 -22.07 4.10 -1.70
N GLY A 108 -21.07 4.24 -2.61
CA GLY A 108 -20.81 5.49 -3.30
C GLY A 108 -20.00 6.52 -2.50
N SER A 109 -19.51 6.17 -1.31
CA SER A 109 -18.63 7.03 -0.51
C SER A 109 -17.44 7.55 -1.31
N MET A 110 -16.94 8.73 -0.95
CA MET A 110 -15.82 9.37 -1.63
C MET A 110 -14.47 8.77 -1.24
N VAL A 111 -14.33 8.23 -0.03
CA VAL A 111 -13.08 7.64 0.46
C VAL A 111 -13.33 6.26 1.06
N ARG A 112 -12.63 5.26 0.55
CA ARG A 112 -12.57 3.92 1.13
C ARG A 112 -11.12 3.50 1.30
N VAL A 113 -10.68 3.36 2.53
CA VAL A 113 -9.30 2.95 2.83
C VAL A 113 -9.16 1.45 2.70
N GLY A 114 -8.03 1.00 2.14
CA GLY A 114 -7.59 -0.39 2.12
C GLY A 114 -6.27 -0.61 2.86
N VAL A 115 -5.93 -1.85 3.15
CA VAL A 115 -4.64 -2.26 3.74
C VAL A 115 -3.80 -2.95 2.67
N ALA A 116 -2.53 -2.55 2.51
CA ALA A 116 -1.75 -2.96 1.36
C ALA A 116 -0.25 -3.18 1.65
N PRO A 117 0.16 -4.25 2.36
CA PRO A 117 1.56 -4.65 2.32
C PRO A 117 2.06 -4.72 0.88
N CYS A 118 3.23 -4.11 0.59
CA CYS A 118 3.65 -3.86 -0.79
C CYS A 118 3.77 -5.15 -1.61
N SER A 119 4.44 -6.15 -1.07
CA SER A 119 4.63 -7.45 -1.73
C SER A 119 5.17 -8.49 -0.75
N PRO A 120 5.07 -9.81 -1.05
CA PRO A 120 5.62 -10.87 -0.20
C PRO A 120 7.14 -10.81 0.05
N PHE A 121 7.88 -10.05 -0.75
CA PHE A 121 9.33 -9.88 -0.59
C PHE A 121 9.74 -8.53 0.03
N SER A 122 8.80 -7.67 0.35
CA SER A 122 9.05 -6.36 0.97
C SER A 122 8.52 -6.24 2.40
N VAL A 123 7.82 -7.26 2.88
CA VAL A 123 7.28 -7.35 4.24
C VAL A 123 7.45 -8.77 4.80
N SER A 124 7.36 -8.93 6.11
CA SER A 124 7.40 -10.25 6.73
C SER A 124 6.14 -11.08 6.45
N ARG A 125 6.27 -12.40 6.62
CA ARG A 125 5.13 -13.32 6.56
C ARG A 125 4.09 -12.99 7.63
N GLU A 126 4.56 -12.56 8.78
CA GLU A 126 3.75 -12.15 9.92
C GLU A 126 2.92 -10.92 9.58
N LEU A 127 3.52 -9.89 9.00
CA LEU A 127 2.80 -8.68 8.58
C LEU A 127 1.76 -8.98 7.49
N MET A 128 2.08 -9.85 6.52
CA MET A 128 1.08 -10.27 5.52
C MET A 128 -0.15 -10.89 6.18
N ARG A 129 0.05 -11.82 7.13
CA ARG A 129 -1.04 -12.47 7.86
C ARG A 129 -1.83 -11.48 8.72
N ASP A 130 -1.14 -10.65 9.48
CA ASP A 130 -1.76 -9.74 10.44
C ASP A 130 -2.50 -8.61 9.72
N ALA A 131 -2.01 -8.16 8.56
CA ALA A 131 -2.72 -7.25 7.67
C ALA A 131 -4.04 -7.85 7.16
N ALA A 132 -4.04 -9.14 6.79
CA ALA A 132 -5.27 -9.81 6.36
C ALA A 132 -6.30 -9.92 7.50
N LEU A 133 -5.84 -10.23 8.72
CA LEU A 133 -6.71 -10.27 9.89
C LEU A 133 -7.27 -8.89 10.23
N LEU A 134 -6.42 -7.86 10.22
CA LEU A 134 -6.82 -6.48 10.47
C LEU A 134 -7.85 -5.98 9.45
N ALA A 135 -7.63 -6.22 8.17
CA ALA A 135 -8.55 -5.78 7.12
C ALA A 135 -9.94 -6.39 7.29
N ARG A 136 -10.02 -7.66 7.67
CA ARG A 136 -11.29 -8.34 7.94
C ARG A 136 -11.98 -7.84 9.19
N ASP A 137 -11.23 -7.62 10.27
CA ASP A 137 -11.76 -7.02 11.50
C ASP A 137 -12.36 -5.63 11.25
N LYS A 138 -11.70 -4.84 10.42
CA LYS A 138 -12.15 -3.48 10.04
C LYS A 138 -13.15 -3.45 8.86
N GLY A 139 -13.38 -4.56 8.18
CA GLY A 139 -14.29 -4.62 7.03
C GLY A 139 -13.80 -3.83 5.83
N VAL A 140 -12.46 -3.75 5.63
CA VAL A 140 -11.81 -3.07 4.51
C VAL A 140 -11.15 -4.07 3.55
N ARG A 141 -10.76 -3.59 2.36
CA ARG A 141 -10.13 -4.43 1.35
C ARG A 141 -8.63 -4.56 1.54
N LEU A 142 -8.12 -5.66 1.03
CA LEU A 142 -6.69 -5.97 0.91
C LEU A 142 -6.19 -5.70 -0.50
N HIS A 143 -4.93 -5.30 -0.60
CA HIS A 143 -4.24 -5.09 -1.86
C HIS A 143 -2.75 -5.40 -1.72
N THR A 144 -2.11 -6.01 -2.73
CA THR A 144 -0.68 -6.25 -2.77
C THR A 144 -0.20 -6.45 -4.21
N HIS A 145 1.11 -6.36 -4.45
CA HIS A 145 1.72 -6.87 -5.68
C HIS A 145 2.01 -8.36 -5.49
N LEU A 146 1.55 -9.18 -6.42
CA LEU A 146 1.70 -10.63 -6.35
C LEU A 146 1.99 -11.22 -7.72
N ALA A 147 3.08 -11.99 -7.84
CA ALA A 147 3.46 -12.69 -9.07
C ALA A 147 3.60 -11.73 -10.28
N GLU A 148 4.19 -10.56 -10.06
CA GLU A 148 4.37 -9.53 -11.08
C GLU A 148 5.26 -10.00 -12.23
N ASN A 149 6.27 -10.81 -11.90
CA ASN A 149 7.26 -11.30 -12.87
C ASN A 149 7.82 -12.67 -12.46
N ASP A 150 8.70 -13.23 -13.29
CA ASP A 150 9.31 -14.56 -13.06
C ASP A 150 10.25 -14.58 -11.84
N GLU A 151 10.87 -13.44 -11.50
CA GLU A 151 11.74 -13.33 -10.33
C GLU A 151 10.93 -13.45 -9.03
N ASP A 152 9.72 -12.91 -8.97
CA ASP A 152 8.81 -13.08 -7.83
C ASP A 152 8.44 -14.55 -7.63
N ILE A 153 8.21 -15.27 -8.73
CA ILE A 153 7.93 -16.71 -8.67
C ILE A 153 9.14 -17.47 -8.14
N ALA A 154 10.34 -17.16 -8.65
CA ALA A 154 11.58 -17.79 -8.21
C ALA A 154 11.85 -17.51 -6.73
N TYR A 155 11.70 -16.26 -6.29
CA TYR A 155 11.83 -15.87 -4.90
C TYR A 155 10.86 -16.64 -3.99
N SER A 156 9.59 -16.71 -4.37
CA SER A 156 8.57 -17.41 -3.58
C SER A 156 8.88 -18.89 -3.43
N LEU A 157 9.31 -19.53 -4.50
CA LEU A 157 9.73 -20.95 -4.47
C LEU A 157 10.98 -21.17 -3.59
N GLU A 158 11.96 -20.28 -3.66
CA GLU A 158 13.19 -20.37 -2.86
C GLU A 158 12.93 -20.10 -1.37
N LYS A 159 12.19 -19.04 -1.05
CA LYS A 159 12.01 -18.58 0.33
C LYS A 159 10.88 -19.28 1.08
N PHE A 160 9.79 -19.58 0.37
CA PHE A 160 8.56 -20.10 0.98
C PHE A 160 8.25 -21.54 0.57
N GLY A 161 8.95 -22.09 -0.42
CA GLY A 161 8.73 -23.46 -0.91
C GLY A 161 7.45 -23.65 -1.71
N CYS A 162 6.75 -22.56 -2.07
CA CYS A 162 5.48 -22.59 -2.80
C CYS A 162 5.39 -21.44 -3.81
N ARG A 163 4.42 -21.52 -4.72
CA ARG A 163 4.14 -20.43 -5.66
C ARG A 163 3.45 -19.27 -4.96
N PRO A 164 3.55 -18.01 -5.50
CA PRO A 164 2.96 -16.83 -4.87
C PRO A 164 1.48 -16.94 -4.53
N GLY A 165 0.66 -17.54 -5.41
CA GLY A 165 -0.76 -17.76 -5.13
C GLY A 165 -1.00 -18.66 -3.93
N GLN A 166 -0.23 -19.77 -3.79
CA GLN A 166 -0.31 -20.66 -2.64
C GLN A 166 0.15 -19.97 -1.35
N TYR A 167 1.23 -19.18 -1.43
CA TYR A 167 1.68 -18.37 -0.30
C TYR A 167 0.60 -17.41 0.18
N ALA A 168 -0.06 -16.72 -0.75
CA ALA A 168 -1.15 -15.80 -0.43
C ALA A 168 -2.34 -16.55 0.22
N GLU A 169 -2.74 -17.70 -0.35
CA GLU A 169 -3.80 -18.55 0.22
C GLU A 169 -3.48 -19.00 1.64
N ASP A 170 -2.26 -19.49 1.89
CA ASP A 170 -1.80 -19.95 3.20
C ASP A 170 -1.84 -18.85 4.28
N LEU A 171 -1.75 -17.58 3.88
CA LEU A 171 -1.83 -16.42 4.75
C LEU A 171 -3.21 -15.78 4.83
N GLY A 172 -4.20 -16.40 4.18
CA GLY A 172 -5.56 -15.92 4.19
C GLY A 172 -5.86 -14.82 3.18
N TRP A 173 -5.02 -14.61 2.17
CA TRP A 173 -5.21 -13.63 1.10
C TRP A 173 -6.08 -14.19 -0.02
N THR A 174 -7.29 -14.59 0.32
CA THR A 174 -8.30 -15.13 -0.60
C THR A 174 -9.68 -14.66 -0.17
N GLY A 175 -10.57 -14.42 -1.11
CA GLY A 175 -11.95 -13.99 -0.84
C GLY A 175 -12.33 -12.72 -1.59
N ASP A 176 -13.53 -12.25 -1.33
CA ASP A 176 -14.10 -11.06 -1.99
C ASP A 176 -13.49 -9.74 -1.50
N ASP A 177 -12.68 -9.81 -0.47
CA ASP A 177 -11.99 -8.68 0.17
C ASP A 177 -10.57 -8.43 -0.37
N VAL A 178 -10.06 -9.29 -1.26
CA VAL A 178 -8.69 -9.22 -1.81
C VAL A 178 -8.68 -8.67 -3.23
#